data_d739f86a23b2e94ccb875cbeb76bfe10
#
_entry.id   d739f86a23b2e94ccb875cbeb76bfe10
#
_cell.length_a   1.000
_cell.length_b   1.000
_cell.length_c   1.000
_cell.angle_alpha   90.00
_cell.angle_beta   90.00
_cell.angle_gamma   90.00
#
_symmetry.space_group_name_H-M   'P 1'
#
loop_
_entity.id
_entity.type
_entity.pdbx_description
1 polymer ?
#
loop_
_entity_poly.entity_id
_entity_poly.type
_entity_poly.pdbx_seq_one_letter_code
_entity_poly.pdbx_strand_id
1 'polypeptide(L)'
;HLRPRRQRQMCIRDSNNGVSAFISIMRGCDNMCSFCVVPFTRGRERSRNPLSIVAEAKELYKNGYREVTLLGQNVDSYRWNVNKKGEIINKQNPTTDFAELLEMVAHVDPNLRVRFSTSHPKDMTDKVLHTMQKYKNICNYIHLPVQSGSSTVLKKMNRGYTREWYLDRIDAIKRIIPGCAISTDIITGFCGETNHEHKETLSLMNKVKFDFAYMFFYSERPKTLAQRKFEDDIPLETKKARLQEVIDIQREHSLESNKRQIGNVVEVLVEGPSKKSNDFYCGRNSENTMIVFPKENVKKGDYVFVRIKDCTAATLKGEIVLS
;
A
#
# COMPACT_ATOMS: atom_id res chain seq x y z
N HIS A 1 -27.63 -19.45 -19.84
CA HIS A 1 -28.12 -18.53 -18.81
C HIS A 1 -27.22 -17.32 -18.73
N LEU A 2 -27.62 -16.24 -19.37
CA LEU A 2 -27.01 -14.92 -19.24
C LEU A 2 -27.44 -14.32 -17.89
N ARG A 3 -26.56 -14.41 -16.88
CA ARG A 3 -26.75 -13.64 -15.65
C ARG A 3 -26.50 -12.16 -15.94
N PRO A 4 -27.35 -11.23 -15.48
CA PRO A 4 -27.27 -9.82 -15.82
C PRO A 4 -25.95 -9.20 -15.32
N ARG A 5 -25.39 -8.27 -16.09
CA ARG A 5 -24.16 -7.52 -15.81
C ARG A 5 -24.09 -6.85 -14.40
N ARG A 6 -25.22 -6.71 -13.70
CA ARG A 6 -25.28 -6.10 -12.36
C ARG A 6 -24.55 -6.89 -11.26
N GLN A 7 -24.39 -8.21 -11.38
CA GLN A 7 -23.67 -9.01 -10.37
C GLN A 7 -22.15 -8.85 -10.41
N ARG A 8 -21.56 -8.33 -11.49
CA ARG A 8 -20.11 -8.05 -11.56
C ARG A 8 -19.68 -6.79 -10.83
N GLN A 9 -20.60 -5.90 -10.46
CA GLN A 9 -20.30 -4.69 -9.69
C GLN A 9 -20.43 -4.90 -8.17
N MET A 10 -21.05 -5.98 -7.72
CA MET A 10 -21.29 -6.26 -6.30
C MET A 10 -20.12 -6.86 -5.52
N CYS A 11 -19.04 -7.28 -6.18
CA CYS A 11 -17.90 -7.90 -5.50
C CYS A 11 -16.89 -6.91 -4.88
N ILE A 12 -17.20 -5.62 -4.79
CA ILE A 12 -16.28 -4.58 -4.31
C ILE A 12 -16.76 -3.94 -2.99
N ARG A 13 -17.89 -4.36 -2.45
CA ARG A 13 -18.41 -3.86 -1.16
C ARG A 13 -18.05 -4.73 0.04
N ASP A 14 -16.93 -5.43 0.01
CA ASP A 14 -16.46 -6.23 1.15
C ASP A 14 -15.64 -5.37 2.13
N SER A 15 -16.25 -4.30 2.62
CA SER A 15 -15.79 -3.62 3.83
C SER A 15 -16.55 -4.22 5.01
N ASN A 16 -15.95 -5.22 5.63
CA ASN A 16 -16.62 -6.04 6.64
C ASN A 16 -16.73 -5.40 8.02
N ASN A 17 -16.20 -4.18 8.22
CA ASN A 17 -16.20 -3.54 9.54
C ASN A 17 -17.13 -2.32 9.66
N GLY A 18 -17.71 -1.81 8.58
CA GLY A 18 -18.60 -0.63 8.61
C GLY A 18 -17.90 0.70 8.90
N VAL A 19 -16.55 0.73 8.91
CA VAL A 19 -15.72 1.91 9.16
C VAL A 19 -14.87 2.26 7.96
N SER A 20 -14.22 1.26 7.35
CA SER A 20 -13.35 1.41 6.17
C SER A 20 -13.98 0.73 4.96
N ALA A 21 -13.85 1.32 3.78
CA ALA A 21 -14.32 0.77 2.52
C ALA A 21 -13.24 0.82 1.44
N PHE A 22 -13.32 -0.11 0.47
CA PHE A 22 -12.45 -0.13 -0.69
C PHE A 22 -13.16 0.44 -1.91
N ILE A 23 -12.48 1.34 -2.64
CA ILE A 23 -12.96 1.90 -3.89
C ILE A 23 -12.00 1.50 -5.01
N SER A 24 -12.45 0.67 -5.96
CA SER A 24 -11.65 0.35 -7.14
C SER A 24 -11.62 1.53 -8.09
N ILE A 25 -10.43 2.09 -8.31
CA ILE A 25 -10.23 3.26 -9.17
C ILE A 25 -9.76 2.89 -10.58
N MET A 26 -9.16 1.70 -10.73
CA MET A 26 -8.66 1.19 -12.00
C MET A 26 -8.57 -0.33 -11.99
N ARG A 27 -8.38 -0.93 -13.16
CA ARG A 27 -8.16 -2.37 -13.35
C ARG A 27 -7.06 -2.62 -14.35
N GLY A 28 -6.37 -3.76 -14.20
CA GLY A 28 -5.27 -4.17 -15.07
C GLY A 28 -3.96 -3.47 -14.72
N CYS A 29 -2.88 -3.89 -15.39
CA CYS A 29 -1.56 -3.33 -15.18
C CYS A 29 -0.76 -3.41 -16.48
N ASP A 30 -0.16 -2.30 -16.89
CA ASP A 30 0.70 -2.22 -18.07
C ASP A 30 2.19 -2.49 -17.73
N ASN A 31 2.53 -2.61 -16.46
CA ASN A 31 3.85 -3.05 -16.03
C ASN A 31 4.01 -4.56 -16.27
N MET A 32 4.98 -4.90 -17.10
CA MET A 32 5.28 -6.29 -17.49
C MET A 32 6.36 -6.88 -16.58
N CYS A 33 6.18 -6.77 -15.25
CA CYS A 33 7.08 -7.40 -14.27
C CYS A 33 7.18 -8.91 -14.59
N SER A 34 8.38 -9.45 -14.67
CA SER A 34 8.61 -10.79 -15.25
C SER A 34 7.94 -11.92 -14.44
N PHE A 35 7.78 -11.75 -13.13
CA PHE A 35 7.16 -12.74 -12.22
C PHE A 35 5.64 -12.60 -12.11
N CYS A 36 5.03 -11.55 -12.68
CA CYS A 36 3.65 -11.17 -12.40
C CYS A 36 2.66 -11.70 -13.43
N VAL A 37 1.54 -12.27 -12.94
CA VAL A 37 0.45 -12.80 -13.79
C VAL A 37 -0.63 -11.75 -14.10
N VAL A 38 -0.64 -10.60 -13.41
CA VAL A 38 -1.70 -9.60 -13.50
C VAL A 38 -1.98 -9.13 -14.94
N PRO A 39 -0.99 -8.77 -15.78
CA PRO A 39 -1.26 -8.36 -17.16
C PRO A 39 -2.02 -9.43 -17.97
N PHE A 40 -1.81 -10.71 -17.65
CA PHE A 40 -2.44 -11.84 -18.37
C PHE A 40 -3.83 -12.17 -17.81
N THR A 41 -4.09 -11.93 -16.52
CA THR A 41 -5.34 -12.30 -15.86
C THR A 41 -6.34 -11.15 -15.80
N ARG A 42 -5.87 -9.90 -15.67
CA ARG A 42 -6.70 -8.69 -15.54
C ARG A 42 -6.62 -7.76 -16.74
N GLY A 43 -5.70 -8.04 -17.66
CA GLY A 43 -5.51 -7.27 -18.89
C GLY A 43 -4.83 -5.92 -18.65
N ARG A 44 -5.00 -5.05 -19.64
CA ARG A 44 -4.40 -3.71 -19.67
C ARG A 44 -5.07 -2.74 -18.70
N GLU A 45 -4.32 -1.71 -18.33
CA GLU A 45 -4.82 -0.63 -17.47
C GLU A 45 -6.05 0.06 -18.04
N ARG A 46 -7.03 0.27 -17.16
CA ARG A 46 -8.24 1.03 -17.45
C ARG A 46 -8.63 1.81 -16.20
N SER A 47 -8.45 3.10 -16.27
CA SER A 47 -8.88 4.03 -15.23
C SER A 47 -10.39 4.22 -15.25
N ARG A 48 -10.99 4.30 -14.08
CA ARG A 48 -12.41 4.58 -13.88
C ARG A 48 -12.64 6.10 -13.88
N ASN A 49 -13.83 6.54 -14.28
CA ASN A 49 -14.20 7.96 -14.27
C ASN A 49 -14.04 8.57 -12.87
N PRO A 50 -13.30 9.69 -12.69
CA PRO A 50 -13.04 10.31 -11.40
C PRO A 50 -14.31 10.77 -10.69
N LEU A 51 -15.28 11.32 -11.40
CA LEU A 51 -16.53 11.77 -10.81
C LEU A 51 -17.33 10.61 -10.20
N SER A 52 -17.28 9.41 -10.82
CA SER A 52 -17.93 8.23 -10.27
C SER A 52 -17.23 7.71 -9.00
N ILE A 53 -15.92 7.89 -8.89
CA ILE A 53 -15.13 7.54 -7.70
C ILE A 53 -15.47 8.48 -6.55
N VAL A 54 -15.48 9.79 -6.81
CA VAL A 54 -15.87 10.81 -5.83
C VAL A 54 -17.31 10.64 -5.35
N ALA A 55 -18.23 10.32 -6.26
CA ALA A 55 -19.63 10.05 -5.90
C ALA A 55 -19.76 8.84 -4.97
N GLU A 56 -19.01 7.76 -5.24
CA GLU A 56 -18.96 6.57 -4.36
C GLU A 56 -18.36 6.90 -2.99
N ALA A 57 -17.27 7.70 -2.94
CA ALA A 57 -16.68 8.14 -1.67
C ALA A 57 -17.67 8.97 -0.84
N LYS A 58 -18.43 9.88 -1.47
CA LYS A 58 -19.49 10.67 -0.83
C LYS A 58 -20.61 9.78 -0.29
N GLU A 59 -21.04 8.80 -1.05
CA GLU A 59 -22.08 7.84 -0.63
C GLU A 59 -21.61 7.03 0.58
N LEU A 60 -20.38 6.52 0.56
CA LEU A 60 -19.79 5.79 1.67
C LEU A 60 -19.72 6.64 2.94
N TYR A 61 -19.25 7.88 2.82
CA TYR A 61 -19.19 8.79 3.97
C TYR A 61 -20.57 9.08 4.57
N LYS A 62 -21.59 9.33 3.74
CA LYS A 62 -22.99 9.48 4.17
C LYS A 62 -23.52 8.25 4.90
N ASN A 63 -23.08 7.06 4.49
CA ASN A 63 -23.45 5.78 5.10
C ASN A 63 -22.62 5.45 6.37
N GLY A 64 -21.87 6.40 6.90
CA GLY A 64 -21.15 6.27 8.16
C GLY A 64 -19.71 5.76 8.05
N TYR A 65 -19.21 5.45 6.85
CA TYR A 65 -17.79 5.11 6.68
C TYR A 65 -16.90 6.31 6.97
N ARG A 66 -15.75 6.07 7.56
CA ARG A 66 -14.78 7.10 7.95
C ARG A 66 -13.44 6.97 7.22
N GLU A 67 -13.22 5.86 6.55
CA GLU A 67 -12.02 5.66 5.75
C GLU A 67 -12.37 5.02 4.40
N VAL A 68 -11.73 5.49 3.33
CA VAL A 68 -11.74 4.85 2.02
C VAL A 68 -10.32 4.54 1.58
N THR A 69 -10.13 3.33 1.02
CA THR A 69 -8.87 2.94 0.39
C THR A 69 -9.06 2.84 -1.11
N LEU A 70 -8.33 3.68 -1.85
CA LEU A 70 -8.32 3.63 -3.31
C LEU A 70 -7.48 2.44 -3.78
N LEU A 71 -8.09 1.53 -4.53
CA LEU A 71 -7.48 0.28 -4.98
C LEU A 71 -7.30 0.20 -6.50
N GLY A 72 -6.16 -0.34 -6.89
CA GLY A 72 -5.82 -0.71 -8.25
C GLY A 72 -4.70 -1.75 -8.26
N GLN A 73 -4.20 -2.12 -9.42
CA GLN A 73 -3.00 -2.94 -9.57
C GLN A 73 -1.73 -2.09 -9.60
N ASN A 74 -1.87 -0.79 -9.88
CA ASN A 74 -0.86 0.25 -9.79
C ASN A 74 -1.57 1.61 -9.77
N VAL A 75 -1.95 2.08 -8.59
CA VAL A 75 -2.81 3.28 -8.47
C VAL A 75 -2.12 4.56 -8.96
N ASP A 76 -0.80 4.63 -8.86
CA ASP A 76 -0.03 5.81 -9.25
C ASP A 76 -0.04 6.06 -10.76
N SER A 77 -0.29 5.00 -11.57
CA SER A 77 -0.43 5.13 -13.02
C SER A 77 -1.82 5.56 -13.47
N TYR A 78 -2.76 5.79 -12.53
CA TYR A 78 -4.11 6.23 -12.86
C TYR A 78 -4.08 7.49 -13.76
N ARG A 79 -4.74 7.38 -14.92
CA ARG A 79 -4.94 8.47 -15.87
C ARG A 79 -6.30 8.33 -16.52
N TRP A 80 -7.16 9.29 -16.25
CA TRP A 80 -8.49 9.35 -16.88
C TRP A 80 -8.46 10.19 -18.14
N ASN A 81 -9.21 9.76 -19.15
CA ASN A 81 -9.39 10.44 -20.45
C ASN A 81 -8.10 10.62 -21.28
N VAL A 82 -7.11 9.75 -21.04
CA VAL A 82 -5.84 9.73 -21.77
C VAL A 82 -5.57 8.32 -22.29
N ASN A 83 -5.16 8.19 -23.55
CA ASN A 83 -4.76 6.92 -24.10
C ASN A 83 -3.29 6.59 -23.75
N LYS A 84 -2.79 5.42 -24.19
CA LYS A 84 -1.41 4.97 -23.92
C LYS A 84 -0.31 5.87 -24.47
N LYS A 85 -0.60 6.63 -25.53
CA LYS A 85 0.34 7.58 -26.13
C LYS A 85 0.34 8.92 -25.41
N GLY A 86 -0.49 9.10 -24.38
CA GLY A 86 -0.66 10.38 -23.69
C GLY A 86 -1.64 11.33 -24.37
N GLU A 87 -2.36 10.89 -25.41
CA GLU A 87 -3.30 11.70 -26.15
C GLU A 87 -4.67 11.71 -25.46
N ILE A 88 -5.33 12.86 -25.48
CA ILE A 88 -6.68 13.02 -24.90
C ILE A 88 -7.69 12.25 -25.75
N ILE A 89 -8.45 11.34 -25.11
CA ILE A 89 -9.46 10.51 -25.77
C ILE A 89 -10.68 11.35 -26.18
N ASN A 90 -11.17 12.20 -25.27
CA ASN A 90 -12.30 13.08 -25.51
C ASN A 90 -11.95 14.51 -25.09
N LYS A 91 -11.86 15.42 -26.04
CA LYS A 91 -11.51 16.84 -25.82
C LYS A 91 -12.53 17.60 -24.99
N GLN A 92 -13.75 17.12 -24.86
CA GLN A 92 -14.81 17.74 -24.06
C GLN A 92 -14.69 17.40 -22.55
N ASN A 93 -13.90 16.38 -22.19
CA ASN A 93 -13.69 15.97 -20.81
C ASN A 93 -12.30 16.39 -20.33
N PRO A 94 -12.14 16.80 -19.06
CA PRO A 94 -10.82 17.04 -18.48
C PRO A 94 -10.03 15.74 -18.40
N THR A 95 -8.71 15.85 -18.41
CA THR A 95 -7.81 14.76 -17.99
C THR A 95 -7.67 14.79 -16.47
N THR A 96 -7.45 13.63 -15.88
CA THR A 96 -7.24 13.52 -14.42
C THR A 96 -6.17 12.49 -14.15
N ASP A 97 -5.09 12.87 -13.46
CA ASP A 97 -4.07 11.95 -12.96
C ASP A 97 -4.37 11.48 -11.52
N PHE A 98 -3.50 10.64 -10.98
CA PHE A 98 -3.71 10.09 -9.64
C PHE A 98 -3.65 11.17 -8.54
N ALA A 99 -2.75 12.15 -8.62
CA ALA A 99 -2.65 13.22 -7.64
C ALA A 99 -3.92 14.09 -7.62
N GLU A 100 -4.45 14.41 -8.79
CA GLU A 100 -5.72 15.15 -8.92
C GLU A 100 -6.91 14.34 -8.41
N LEU A 101 -6.96 13.03 -8.71
CA LEU A 101 -8.00 12.17 -8.15
C LEU A 101 -7.93 12.11 -6.62
N LEU A 102 -6.71 11.98 -6.08
CA LEU A 102 -6.48 11.92 -4.63
C LEU A 102 -6.96 13.20 -3.95
N GLU A 103 -6.65 14.37 -4.53
CA GLU A 103 -7.16 15.68 -4.10
C GLU A 103 -8.69 15.74 -4.15
N MET A 104 -9.31 15.31 -5.27
CA MET A 104 -10.78 15.30 -5.42
C MET A 104 -11.46 14.44 -4.34
N VAL A 105 -10.89 13.29 -3.98
CA VAL A 105 -11.43 12.43 -2.94
C VAL A 105 -11.20 13.02 -1.55
N ALA A 106 -10.06 13.65 -1.29
CA ALA A 106 -9.77 14.32 -0.03
C ALA A 106 -10.73 15.48 0.26
N HIS A 107 -11.23 16.15 -0.76
CA HIS A 107 -12.25 17.20 -0.65
C HIS A 107 -13.67 16.69 -0.35
N VAL A 108 -13.91 15.39 -0.29
CA VAL A 108 -15.25 14.87 0.02
C VAL A 108 -15.69 15.27 1.42
N ASP A 109 -14.81 15.10 2.41
CA ASP A 109 -14.99 15.58 3.78
C ASP A 109 -13.65 15.51 4.53
N PRO A 110 -13.29 16.49 5.36
CA PRO A 110 -12.04 16.48 6.13
C PRO A 110 -11.95 15.32 7.15
N ASN A 111 -13.09 14.77 7.57
CA ASN A 111 -13.16 13.61 8.46
C ASN A 111 -13.21 12.27 7.71
N LEU A 112 -13.17 12.27 6.38
CA LEU A 112 -13.01 11.08 5.58
C LEU A 112 -11.52 10.82 5.36
N ARG A 113 -10.97 9.82 6.05
CA ARG A 113 -9.58 9.38 5.85
C ARG A 113 -9.41 8.70 4.50
N VAL A 114 -8.40 9.08 3.76
CA VAL A 114 -8.10 8.55 2.41
C VAL A 114 -6.80 7.78 2.44
N ARG A 115 -6.85 6.51 2.05
CA ARG A 115 -5.69 5.65 1.79
C ARG A 115 -5.66 5.23 0.34
N PHE A 116 -4.51 4.76 -0.08
CA PHE A 116 -4.37 4.06 -1.36
C PHE A 116 -3.41 2.89 -1.20
N SER A 117 -3.50 1.93 -2.10
CA SER A 117 -2.66 0.74 -2.04
C SER A 117 -2.29 0.26 -3.43
N THR A 118 -1.11 -0.37 -3.48
CA THR A 118 -0.50 -0.94 -4.68
C THR A 118 0.10 0.13 -5.60
N SER A 119 1.19 0.72 -5.14
CA SER A 119 2.03 1.63 -5.91
C SER A 119 3.12 0.89 -6.68
N HIS A 120 3.56 1.46 -7.77
CA HIS A 120 4.82 1.05 -8.42
C HIS A 120 5.83 2.18 -8.27
N PRO A 121 7.05 1.92 -7.77
CA PRO A 121 8.02 2.98 -7.47
C PRO A 121 8.23 4.00 -8.59
N LYS A 122 8.29 3.51 -9.84
CA LYS A 122 8.48 4.34 -11.04
C LYS A 122 7.35 5.37 -11.26
N ASP A 123 6.14 5.05 -10.83
CA ASP A 123 4.96 5.88 -11.08
C ASP A 123 4.61 6.80 -9.90
N MET A 124 5.27 6.61 -8.74
CA MET A 124 5.15 7.50 -7.57
C MET A 124 5.86 8.83 -7.84
N THR A 125 5.10 9.88 -8.13
CA THR A 125 5.63 11.21 -8.48
C THR A 125 5.68 12.17 -7.28
N ASP A 126 6.49 13.23 -7.37
CA ASP A 126 6.49 14.30 -6.35
C ASP A 126 5.15 15.02 -6.26
N LYS A 127 4.38 15.11 -7.35
CA LYS A 127 3.01 15.66 -7.35
C LYS A 127 2.10 14.90 -6.39
N VAL A 128 2.17 13.55 -6.38
CA VAL A 128 1.42 12.72 -5.43
C VAL A 128 1.86 12.99 -3.99
N LEU A 129 3.19 13.05 -3.74
CA LEU A 129 3.73 13.33 -2.41
C LEU A 129 3.31 14.71 -1.88
N HIS A 130 3.37 15.75 -2.72
CA HIS A 130 2.91 17.09 -2.33
C HIS A 130 1.40 17.13 -2.08
N THR A 131 0.60 16.37 -2.84
CA THR A 131 -0.84 16.24 -2.56
C THR A 131 -1.08 15.58 -1.21
N MET A 132 -0.35 14.51 -0.86
CA MET A 132 -0.44 13.89 0.46
C MET A 132 -0.05 14.86 1.58
N GLN A 133 1.02 15.64 1.41
CA GLN A 133 1.46 16.64 2.38
C GLN A 133 0.42 17.75 2.60
N LYS A 134 -0.29 18.15 1.53
CA LYS A 134 -1.26 19.25 1.54
C LYS A 134 -2.54 18.89 2.30
N TYR A 135 -3.03 17.66 2.18
CA TYR A 135 -4.32 17.23 2.72
C TYR A 135 -4.16 16.31 3.93
N LYS A 136 -4.46 16.80 5.13
CA LYS A 136 -4.28 16.07 6.41
C LYS A 136 -5.08 14.77 6.52
N ASN A 137 -6.19 14.66 5.80
CA ASN A 137 -7.02 13.46 5.76
C ASN A 137 -6.51 12.39 4.80
N ILE A 138 -5.46 12.66 4.01
CA ILE A 138 -4.72 11.62 3.28
C ILE A 138 -3.70 11.01 4.23
N CYS A 139 -3.73 9.69 4.36
CA CYS A 139 -2.90 8.97 5.32
C CYS A 139 -1.41 9.03 4.98
N ASN A 140 -0.56 9.19 6.00
CA ASN A 140 0.91 9.21 5.90
C ASN A 140 1.46 7.78 5.80
N TYR A 141 1.02 7.05 4.81
CA TYR A 141 1.42 5.66 4.57
C TYR A 141 1.51 5.38 3.07
N ILE A 142 2.64 4.83 2.66
CA ILE A 142 2.89 4.43 1.27
C ILE A 142 3.33 2.97 1.24
N HIS A 143 2.62 2.15 0.46
CA HIS A 143 3.07 0.81 0.11
C HIS A 143 3.82 0.87 -1.21
N LEU A 144 5.16 0.71 -1.17
CA LEU A 144 6.07 0.89 -2.30
C LEU A 144 6.92 -0.36 -2.55
N PRO A 145 6.42 -1.37 -3.27
CA PRO A 145 7.07 -2.65 -3.50
C PRO A 145 8.40 -2.54 -4.23
N VAL A 146 9.52 -2.79 -3.57
CA VAL A 146 10.85 -2.81 -4.21
C VAL A 146 11.14 -4.13 -4.92
N GLN A 147 10.73 -5.25 -4.33
CA GLN A 147 10.91 -6.65 -4.73
C GLN A 147 12.32 -7.21 -4.46
N SER A 148 13.41 -6.50 -4.78
CA SER A 148 14.80 -6.87 -4.51
C SER A 148 15.66 -5.63 -4.27
N GLY A 149 16.74 -5.79 -3.53
CA GLY A 149 17.74 -4.74 -3.33
C GLY A 149 18.88 -4.76 -4.35
N SER A 150 18.87 -5.70 -5.29
CA SER A 150 19.89 -5.81 -6.34
C SER A 150 19.40 -5.25 -7.67
N SER A 151 20.14 -4.30 -8.26
CA SER A 151 19.83 -3.73 -9.56
C SER A 151 19.82 -4.79 -10.68
N THR A 152 20.65 -5.83 -10.58
CA THR A 152 20.68 -6.94 -11.53
C THR A 152 19.39 -7.76 -11.45
N VAL A 153 18.94 -8.10 -10.25
CA VAL A 153 17.69 -8.84 -10.03
C VAL A 153 16.49 -7.99 -10.44
N LEU A 154 16.46 -6.70 -10.11
CA LEU A 154 15.42 -5.77 -10.55
C LEU A 154 15.32 -5.68 -12.07
N LYS A 155 16.45 -5.69 -12.79
CA LYS A 155 16.48 -5.76 -14.26
C LYS A 155 15.89 -7.07 -14.78
N LYS A 156 16.25 -8.22 -14.21
CA LYS A 156 15.66 -9.54 -14.54
C LYS A 156 14.14 -9.55 -14.24
N MET A 157 13.71 -8.92 -13.15
CA MET A 157 12.31 -8.76 -12.76
C MET A 157 11.55 -7.75 -13.62
N ASN A 158 12.22 -7.05 -14.54
CA ASN A 158 11.65 -6.01 -15.42
C ASN A 158 10.98 -4.87 -14.63
N ARG A 159 11.65 -4.37 -13.59
CA ARG A 159 11.10 -3.31 -12.71
C ARG A 159 11.28 -1.90 -13.28
N GLY A 160 12.24 -1.70 -14.21
CA GLY A 160 12.47 -0.42 -14.88
C GLY A 160 13.13 0.65 -14.04
N TYR A 161 13.73 0.27 -12.90
CA TYR A 161 14.54 1.12 -12.02
C TYR A 161 15.68 0.32 -11.39
N THR A 162 16.69 1.04 -10.88
CA THR A 162 17.82 0.48 -10.11
C THR A 162 17.59 0.63 -8.60
N ARG A 163 18.46 0.00 -7.82
CA ARG A 163 18.52 0.18 -6.36
C ARG A 163 18.68 1.65 -5.97
N GLU A 164 19.62 2.36 -6.60
CA GLU A 164 19.94 3.76 -6.33
C GLU A 164 18.74 4.66 -6.59
N TRP A 165 18.09 4.48 -7.73
CA TRP A 165 16.87 5.21 -8.08
C TRP A 165 15.76 5.00 -7.05
N TYR A 166 15.60 3.75 -6.57
CA TYR A 166 14.60 3.46 -5.54
C TYR A 166 14.94 4.16 -4.22
N LEU A 167 16.22 4.17 -3.82
CA LEU A 167 16.65 4.88 -2.61
C LEU A 167 16.43 6.40 -2.72
N ASP A 168 16.71 7.01 -3.88
CA ASP A 168 16.40 8.42 -4.14
C ASP A 168 14.90 8.70 -4.00
N ARG A 169 14.04 7.76 -4.43
CA ARG A 169 12.58 7.87 -4.25
C ARG A 169 12.18 7.80 -2.77
N ILE A 170 12.79 6.91 -1.98
CA ILE A 170 12.60 6.83 -0.53
C ILE A 170 13.02 8.14 0.15
N ASP A 171 14.18 8.69 -0.23
CA ASP A 171 14.68 9.94 0.33
C ASP A 171 13.77 11.13 -0.01
N ALA A 172 13.19 11.15 -1.21
CA ALA A 172 12.18 12.14 -1.59
C ALA A 172 10.90 12.01 -0.74
N ILE A 173 10.40 10.80 -0.49
CA ILE A 173 9.24 10.56 0.38
C ILE A 173 9.52 11.09 1.77
N LYS A 174 10.65 10.71 2.38
CA LYS A 174 11.02 11.13 3.74
C LYS A 174 11.23 12.64 3.87
N ARG A 175 11.69 13.29 2.81
CA ARG A 175 11.89 14.74 2.76
C ARG A 175 10.57 15.51 2.62
N ILE A 176 9.67 15.06 1.74
CA ILE A 176 8.40 15.76 1.45
C ILE A 176 7.37 15.48 2.54
N ILE A 177 7.32 14.24 3.04
CA ILE A 177 6.38 13.82 4.08
C ILE A 177 7.17 13.22 5.26
N PRO A 178 7.75 14.07 6.11
CA PRO A 178 8.46 13.57 7.31
C PRO A 178 7.54 12.69 8.17
N GLY A 179 8.05 11.51 8.57
CA GLY A 179 7.27 10.55 9.37
C GLY A 179 6.32 9.67 8.56
N CYS A 180 6.31 9.76 7.22
CA CYS A 180 5.54 8.82 6.40
C CYS A 180 6.01 7.38 6.61
N ALA A 181 5.10 6.51 6.99
CA ALA A 181 5.38 5.07 7.08
C ALA A 181 5.47 4.45 5.69
N ILE A 182 6.49 3.65 5.48
CA ILE A 182 6.75 3.00 4.19
C ILE A 182 6.74 1.49 4.36
N SER A 183 5.88 0.82 3.61
CA SER A 183 5.93 -0.63 3.49
C SER A 183 6.35 -1.07 2.09
N THR A 184 6.78 -2.31 1.99
CA THR A 184 7.30 -2.88 0.74
C THR A 184 6.92 -4.34 0.56
N ASP A 185 7.14 -4.87 -0.66
CA ASP A 185 7.20 -6.30 -0.94
C ASP A 185 8.63 -6.70 -1.25
N ILE A 186 9.03 -7.89 -0.81
CA ILE A 186 10.33 -8.51 -1.10
C ILE A 186 10.13 -9.94 -1.55
N ILE A 187 10.80 -10.30 -2.63
CA ILE A 187 10.85 -11.66 -3.17
C ILE A 187 12.31 -12.15 -3.11
N THR A 188 12.60 -13.16 -2.31
CA THR A 188 13.90 -13.81 -2.24
C THR A 188 14.00 -15.02 -3.17
N GLY A 189 15.21 -15.35 -3.61
CA GLY A 189 15.43 -16.54 -4.43
C GLY A 189 14.80 -16.46 -5.82
N PHE A 190 14.76 -15.29 -6.43
CA PHE A 190 14.38 -15.13 -7.83
C PHE A 190 15.43 -15.80 -8.73
N CYS A 191 15.03 -16.27 -9.91
CA CYS A 191 15.87 -17.04 -10.85
C CYS A 191 17.28 -16.46 -11.00
N GLY A 192 18.30 -17.27 -10.68
CA GLY A 192 19.69 -16.89 -10.73
C GLY A 192 20.14 -15.84 -9.70
N GLU A 193 19.39 -15.62 -8.62
CA GLU A 193 19.81 -14.71 -7.55
C GLU A 193 21.02 -15.28 -6.80
N THR A 194 22.15 -14.60 -6.85
CA THR A 194 23.38 -14.97 -6.14
C THR A 194 23.31 -14.59 -4.64
N ASN A 195 24.24 -15.12 -3.83
CA ASN A 195 24.37 -14.72 -2.44
C ASN A 195 24.76 -13.24 -2.28
N HIS A 196 25.52 -12.69 -3.23
CA HIS A 196 25.84 -11.27 -3.24
C HIS A 196 24.58 -10.42 -3.44
N GLU A 197 23.74 -10.74 -4.43
CA GLU A 197 22.50 -10.04 -4.72
C GLU A 197 21.47 -10.13 -3.58
N HIS A 198 21.42 -11.29 -2.89
CA HIS A 198 20.63 -11.41 -1.67
C HIS A 198 21.13 -10.47 -0.56
N LYS A 199 22.45 -10.39 -0.33
CA LYS A 199 23.05 -9.45 0.64
C LYS A 199 22.77 -7.97 0.27
N GLU A 200 22.70 -7.64 -1.01
CA GLU A 200 22.26 -6.31 -1.44
C GLU A 200 20.82 -6.02 -1.00
N THR A 201 19.94 -7.02 -1.02
CA THR A 201 18.56 -6.89 -0.53
C THR A 201 18.53 -6.64 0.97
N LEU A 202 19.28 -7.40 1.77
CA LEU A 202 19.40 -7.16 3.22
C LEU A 202 19.99 -5.78 3.53
N SER A 203 21.00 -5.36 2.78
CA SER A 203 21.62 -4.03 2.90
C SER A 203 20.65 -2.89 2.56
N LEU A 204 19.79 -3.06 1.55
CA LEU A 204 18.75 -2.08 1.23
C LEU A 204 17.73 -1.97 2.38
N MET A 205 17.28 -3.11 2.93
CA MET A 205 16.37 -3.10 4.06
C MET A 205 16.96 -2.37 5.27
N ASN A 206 18.22 -2.64 5.60
CA ASN A 206 18.93 -1.95 6.70
C ASN A 206 19.05 -0.44 6.46
N LYS A 207 19.22 -0.01 5.21
CA LYS A 207 19.31 1.42 4.86
C LYS A 207 17.96 2.12 4.93
N VAL A 208 16.90 1.49 4.42
CA VAL A 208 15.55 2.09 4.37
C VAL A 208 14.85 2.01 5.72
N LYS A 209 14.97 0.86 6.42
CA LYS A 209 14.25 0.50 7.66
C LYS A 209 12.74 0.62 7.47
N PHE A 210 12.19 -0.23 6.60
CA PHE A 210 10.75 -0.25 6.33
C PHE A 210 9.94 -0.48 7.62
N ASP A 211 8.81 0.22 7.76
CA ASP A 211 7.89 0.03 8.88
C ASP A 211 7.22 -1.34 8.83
N PHE A 212 6.94 -1.83 7.61
CA PHE A 212 6.40 -3.16 7.37
C PHE A 212 6.84 -3.70 6.01
N ALA A 213 6.92 -5.05 5.87
CA ALA A 213 7.13 -5.69 4.58
C ALA A 213 6.28 -6.96 4.43
N TYR A 214 5.79 -7.18 3.21
CA TYR A 214 5.30 -8.49 2.78
C TYR A 214 6.46 -9.24 2.12
N MET A 215 6.79 -10.39 2.64
CA MET A 215 8.01 -11.12 2.29
C MET A 215 7.65 -12.50 1.76
N PHE A 216 8.19 -12.83 0.61
CA PHE A 216 7.92 -14.07 -0.09
C PHE A 216 9.22 -14.64 -0.64
N PHE A 217 9.29 -15.96 -0.80
CA PHE A 217 10.24 -16.54 -1.73
C PHE A 217 9.62 -16.65 -3.12
N TYR A 218 10.44 -16.62 -4.14
CA TYR A 218 9.98 -16.79 -5.53
C TYR A 218 9.34 -18.15 -5.71
N SER A 219 8.15 -18.15 -6.27
CA SER A 219 7.42 -19.33 -6.74
C SER A 219 7.00 -19.08 -8.17
N GLU A 220 7.44 -19.92 -9.08
CA GLU A 220 7.11 -19.82 -10.49
C GLU A 220 5.59 -19.77 -10.70
N ARG A 221 5.16 -18.89 -11.60
CA ARG A 221 3.76 -18.75 -11.98
C ARG A 221 3.60 -19.03 -13.47
N PRO A 222 2.65 -19.90 -13.85
CA PRO A 222 2.41 -20.22 -15.26
C PRO A 222 2.15 -18.99 -16.12
N LYS A 223 2.66 -19.01 -17.36
CA LYS A 223 2.49 -17.97 -18.37
C LYS A 223 3.20 -16.64 -18.11
N THR A 224 3.96 -16.51 -17.03
CA THR A 224 4.76 -15.31 -16.76
C THR A 224 5.98 -15.22 -17.67
N LEU A 225 6.55 -14.01 -17.80
CA LEU A 225 7.80 -13.82 -18.54
C LEU A 225 8.96 -14.55 -17.86
N ALA A 226 8.97 -14.62 -16.51
CA ALA A 226 10.00 -15.32 -15.77
C ALA A 226 10.02 -16.81 -16.14
N GLN A 227 8.87 -17.48 -16.08
CA GLN A 227 8.75 -18.89 -16.48
C GLN A 227 9.26 -19.18 -17.91
N ARG A 228 9.05 -18.24 -18.82
CA ARG A 228 9.44 -18.43 -20.23
C ARG A 228 10.91 -18.15 -20.51
N LYS A 229 11.57 -17.33 -19.69
CA LYS A 229 12.90 -16.79 -19.98
C LYS A 229 13.99 -17.27 -19.03
N PHE A 230 13.63 -17.71 -17.86
CA PHE A 230 14.58 -18.08 -16.81
C PHE A 230 14.24 -19.45 -16.25
N GLU A 231 15.25 -20.16 -15.82
CA GLU A 231 15.13 -21.39 -15.04
C GLU A 231 15.01 -21.02 -13.54
N ASP A 232 14.14 -21.71 -12.82
CA ASP A 232 14.05 -21.60 -11.37
C ASP A 232 15.11 -22.47 -10.70
N ASP A 233 16.37 -22.00 -10.76
CA ASP A 233 17.60 -22.69 -10.42
C ASP A 233 17.98 -22.61 -8.93
N ILE A 234 17.22 -21.85 -8.11
CA ILE A 234 17.53 -21.70 -6.69
C ILE A 234 16.82 -22.79 -5.86
N PRO A 235 17.57 -23.65 -5.14
CA PRO A 235 16.98 -24.68 -4.28
C PRO A 235 15.99 -24.10 -3.27
N LEU A 236 14.89 -24.82 -3.02
CA LEU A 236 13.82 -24.36 -2.11
C LEU A 236 14.35 -24.05 -0.70
N GLU A 237 15.29 -24.85 -0.19
CA GLU A 237 15.87 -24.61 1.14
C GLU A 237 16.69 -23.32 1.19
N THR A 238 17.41 -22.97 0.12
CA THR A 238 18.09 -21.67 -0.02
C THR A 238 17.09 -20.52 -0.05
N LYS A 239 15.97 -20.66 -0.80
CA LYS A 239 14.91 -19.65 -0.84
C LYS A 239 14.31 -19.43 0.54
N LYS A 240 14.02 -20.51 1.28
CA LYS A 240 13.47 -20.43 2.64
C LYS A 240 14.46 -19.79 3.63
N ALA A 241 15.73 -20.16 3.57
CA ALA A 241 16.77 -19.58 4.42
C ALA A 241 16.91 -18.08 4.18
N ARG A 242 16.97 -17.63 2.92
CA ARG A 242 17.00 -16.22 2.55
C ARG A 242 15.73 -15.47 3.01
N LEU A 243 14.57 -16.11 2.87
CA LEU A 243 13.32 -15.53 3.37
C LEU A 243 13.35 -15.34 4.88
N GLN A 244 13.90 -16.31 5.63
CA GLN A 244 14.01 -16.19 7.09
C GLN A 244 14.90 -15.01 7.49
N GLU A 245 16.05 -14.81 6.84
CA GLU A 245 16.93 -13.65 7.09
C GLU A 245 16.19 -12.31 6.86
N VAL A 246 15.40 -12.23 5.80
CA VAL A 246 14.57 -11.04 5.49
C VAL A 246 13.50 -10.81 6.57
N ILE A 247 12.84 -11.88 7.04
CA ILE A 247 11.83 -11.82 8.10
C ILE A 247 12.44 -11.33 9.42
N ASP A 248 13.60 -11.86 9.80
CA ASP A 248 14.25 -11.50 11.05
C ASP A 248 14.65 -10.02 11.07
N ILE A 249 15.28 -9.52 10.02
CA ILE A 249 15.64 -8.09 9.85
C ILE A 249 14.38 -7.22 9.88
N GLN A 250 13.33 -7.59 9.16
CA GLN A 250 12.10 -6.79 9.13
C GLN A 250 11.43 -6.75 10.50
N ARG A 251 11.44 -7.85 11.24
CA ARG A 251 10.89 -7.89 12.60
C ARG A 251 11.61 -6.93 13.54
N GLU A 252 12.93 -6.85 13.43
CA GLU A 252 13.74 -5.88 14.19
C GLU A 252 13.39 -4.44 13.81
N HIS A 253 13.33 -4.13 12.50
CA HIS A 253 12.99 -2.79 12.03
C HIS A 253 11.58 -2.36 12.44
N SER A 254 10.60 -3.25 12.33
CA SER A 254 9.22 -2.95 12.75
C SER A 254 9.15 -2.71 14.26
N LEU A 255 9.88 -3.49 15.06
CA LEU A 255 9.95 -3.28 16.51
C LEU A 255 10.63 -1.95 16.85
N GLU A 256 11.73 -1.61 16.18
CA GLU A 256 12.43 -0.33 16.36
C GLU A 256 11.52 0.86 16.00
N SER A 257 10.80 0.76 14.86
CA SER A 257 9.84 1.78 14.45
C SER A 257 8.73 1.97 15.47
N ASN A 258 8.15 0.88 15.97
CA ASN A 258 7.09 0.93 16.97
C ASN A 258 7.58 1.44 18.33
N LYS A 259 8.79 1.10 18.75
CA LYS A 259 9.39 1.62 20.01
C LYS A 259 9.52 3.14 19.99
N ARG A 260 9.81 3.75 18.84
CA ARG A 260 9.88 5.23 18.70
C ARG A 260 8.55 5.92 18.93
N GLN A 261 7.43 5.19 18.86
CA GLN A 261 6.10 5.72 19.11
C GLN A 261 5.72 5.74 20.61
N ILE A 262 6.46 5.06 21.47
CA ILE A 262 6.17 5.03 22.91
C ILE A 262 6.27 6.45 23.50
N GLY A 263 5.24 6.86 24.23
CA GLY A 263 5.07 8.20 24.80
C GLY A 263 4.32 9.19 23.90
N ASN A 264 4.29 8.96 22.58
CA ASN A 264 3.56 9.82 21.66
C ASN A 264 2.05 9.66 21.81
N VAL A 265 1.32 10.74 21.49
CA VAL A 265 -0.14 10.74 21.35
C VAL A 265 -0.47 10.70 19.87
N VAL A 266 -1.23 9.71 19.44
CA VAL A 266 -1.58 9.50 18.04
C VAL A 266 -3.10 9.45 17.86
N GLU A 267 -3.59 9.98 16.73
CA GLU A 267 -4.99 9.89 16.36
C GLU A 267 -5.29 8.51 15.76
N VAL A 268 -6.31 7.85 16.28
CA VAL A 268 -6.73 6.49 15.91
C VAL A 268 -8.17 6.50 15.44
N LEU A 269 -8.43 5.94 14.27
CA LEU A 269 -9.79 5.61 13.83
C LEU A 269 -10.19 4.26 14.43
N VAL A 270 -11.23 4.24 15.24
CA VAL A 270 -11.70 3.04 15.95
C VAL A 270 -12.38 2.08 14.97
N GLU A 271 -11.79 0.89 14.79
CA GLU A 271 -12.34 -0.15 13.91
C GLU A 271 -13.29 -1.13 14.63
N GLY A 272 -13.19 -1.23 15.94
CA GLY A 272 -14.06 -2.04 16.79
C GLY A 272 -13.31 -2.87 17.83
N PRO A 273 -13.94 -3.95 18.36
CA PRO A 273 -13.32 -4.82 19.37
C PRO A 273 -12.05 -5.50 18.85
N SER A 274 -11.07 -5.63 19.73
CA SER A 274 -9.85 -6.40 19.47
C SER A 274 -10.18 -7.88 19.29
N LYS A 275 -9.51 -8.55 18.36
CA LYS A 275 -9.69 -10.00 18.11
C LYS A 275 -9.30 -10.88 19.31
N LYS A 276 -8.48 -10.37 20.25
CA LYS A 276 -7.94 -11.15 21.37
C LYS A 276 -8.73 -10.94 22.68
N SER A 277 -9.50 -9.87 22.82
CA SER A 277 -10.29 -9.58 24.01
C SER A 277 -11.39 -8.58 23.68
N ASN A 278 -12.56 -8.78 24.25
CA ASN A 278 -13.68 -7.84 24.14
C ASN A 278 -13.53 -6.61 25.05
N ASP A 279 -12.57 -6.62 25.98
CA ASP A 279 -12.28 -5.50 26.88
C ASP A 279 -11.43 -4.42 26.20
N PHE A 280 -10.93 -4.70 25.00
CA PHE A 280 -10.10 -3.79 24.24
C PHE A 280 -10.73 -3.49 22.88
N TYR A 281 -10.56 -2.26 22.46
CA TYR A 281 -10.81 -1.84 21.08
C TYR A 281 -9.49 -1.78 20.30
N CYS A 282 -9.63 -1.76 18.99
CA CYS A 282 -8.50 -1.54 18.10
C CYS A 282 -8.88 -0.59 16.96
N GLY A 283 -7.86 0.01 16.39
CA GLY A 283 -7.99 0.89 15.24
C GLY A 283 -6.63 1.17 14.62
N ARG A 284 -6.60 1.95 13.57
CA ARG A 284 -5.36 2.37 12.89
C ARG A 284 -5.18 3.87 12.93
N ASN A 285 -3.91 4.26 13.05
CA ASN A 285 -3.47 5.63 12.85
C ASN A 285 -3.27 5.95 11.35
N SER A 286 -2.82 7.16 11.05
CA SER A 286 -2.50 7.61 9.68
C SER A 286 -1.42 6.73 9.03
N GLU A 287 -0.44 6.29 9.78
CA GLU A 287 0.70 5.45 9.36
C GLU A 287 0.33 3.97 9.18
N ASN A 288 -0.97 3.63 9.25
CA ASN A 288 -1.50 2.27 9.10
C ASN A 288 -1.08 1.28 10.20
N THR A 289 -0.55 1.75 11.31
CA THR A 289 -0.19 0.90 12.44
C THR A 289 -1.43 0.54 13.26
N MET A 290 -1.57 -0.74 13.61
CA MET A 290 -2.63 -1.22 14.50
C MET A 290 -2.35 -0.80 15.94
N ILE A 291 -3.34 -0.19 16.57
CA ILE A 291 -3.28 0.26 17.97
C ILE A 291 -4.41 -0.41 18.75
N VAL A 292 -4.07 -0.95 19.92
CA VAL A 292 -5.03 -1.58 20.85
C VAL A 292 -5.05 -0.78 22.14
N PHE A 293 -6.25 -0.50 22.64
CA PHE A 293 -6.49 0.32 23.84
C PHE A 293 -7.73 -0.19 24.60
N PRO A 294 -7.86 0.07 25.92
CA PRO A 294 -9.02 -0.34 26.69
C PRO A 294 -10.32 0.19 26.08
N LYS A 295 -11.37 -0.62 26.18
CA LYS A 295 -12.71 -0.23 25.76
C LYS A 295 -13.26 0.77 26.77
N GLU A 296 -13.39 2.02 26.34
CA GLU A 296 -14.02 3.11 27.09
C GLU A 296 -15.32 3.55 26.39
N ASN A 297 -15.81 4.75 26.65
CA ASN A 297 -17.03 5.30 26.05
C ASN A 297 -16.81 5.74 24.58
N VAL A 298 -16.32 4.82 23.74
CA VAL A 298 -16.05 5.03 22.33
C VAL A 298 -16.75 3.99 21.48
N LYS A 299 -17.06 4.33 20.23
CA LYS A 299 -17.73 3.45 19.28
C LYS A 299 -16.95 3.37 17.96
N LYS A 300 -17.29 2.38 17.16
CA LYS A 300 -16.76 2.25 15.81
C LYS A 300 -16.96 3.53 15.01
N GLY A 301 -15.91 3.94 14.29
CA GLY A 301 -15.91 5.13 13.46
C GLY A 301 -15.55 6.42 14.19
N ASP A 302 -15.37 6.38 15.52
CA ASP A 302 -14.86 7.53 16.25
C ASP A 302 -13.37 7.72 15.99
N TYR A 303 -12.90 8.96 16.01
CA TYR A 303 -11.50 9.31 16.11
C TYR A 303 -11.17 9.58 17.58
N VAL A 304 -10.12 8.94 18.06
CA VAL A 304 -9.64 9.07 19.46
C VAL A 304 -8.15 9.35 19.48
N PHE A 305 -7.70 10.06 20.50
CA PHE A 305 -6.27 10.23 20.75
C PHE A 305 -5.80 9.20 21.77
N VAL A 306 -4.76 8.45 21.38
CA VAL A 306 -4.21 7.36 22.22
C VAL A 306 -2.75 7.65 22.53
N ARG A 307 -2.39 7.68 23.81
CA ARG A 307 -1.00 7.72 24.28
C ARG A 307 -0.42 6.32 24.25
N ILE A 308 0.62 6.13 23.46
CA ILE A 308 1.29 4.83 23.32
C ILE A 308 2.13 4.53 24.56
N LYS A 309 1.91 3.36 25.17
CA LYS A 309 2.60 2.89 26.39
C LYS A 309 3.55 1.73 26.14
N ASP A 310 3.20 0.86 25.20
CA ASP A 310 3.92 -0.38 24.91
C ASP A 310 3.76 -0.77 23.45
N CYS A 311 4.63 -1.64 22.95
CA CYS A 311 4.54 -2.14 21.59
C CYS A 311 5.05 -3.57 21.43
N THR A 312 4.64 -4.19 20.34
CA THR A 312 5.27 -5.35 19.72
C THR A 312 5.76 -4.97 18.32
N ALA A 313 6.39 -5.88 17.60
CA ALA A 313 6.74 -5.63 16.19
C ALA A 313 5.51 -5.38 15.28
N ALA A 314 4.31 -5.80 15.69
CA ALA A 314 3.10 -5.73 14.86
C ALA A 314 2.02 -4.76 15.38
N THR A 315 2.10 -4.30 16.64
CA THR A 315 0.98 -3.62 17.29
C THR A 315 1.48 -2.65 18.34
N LEU A 316 0.90 -1.49 18.42
CA LEU A 316 1.04 -0.54 19.50
C LEU A 316 -0.06 -0.77 20.55
N LYS A 317 0.23 -0.49 21.80
CA LYS A 317 -0.72 -0.51 22.91
C LYS A 317 -0.71 0.83 23.62
N GLY A 318 -1.87 1.31 24.01
CA GLY A 318 -1.97 2.61 24.66
C GLY A 318 -3.25 2.81 25.44
N GLU A 319 -3.46 4.03 25.89
CA GLU A 319 -4.62 4.49 26.66
C GLU A 319 -5.20 5.72 25.98
N ILE A 320 -6.53 5.84 25.98
CA ILE A 320 -7.22 7.03 25.46
C ILE A 320 -6.82 8.23 26.31
N VAL A 321 -6.48 9.33 25.65
CA VAL A 321 -6.24 10.62 26.27
C VAL A 321 -7.50 11.46 26.05
N LEU A 322 -8.17 11.83 27.12
CA LEU A 322 -9.29 12.77 27.06
C LEU A 322 -8.75 14.13 26.58
N SER A 323 -9.32 14.65 25.49
CA SER A 323 -9.03 15.98 24.95
C SER A 323 -9.61 17.08 25.82
#